data_bf83804a778efad70a99ea3c2405c916
#
_entry.id   bf83804a778efad70a99ea3c2405c916
#
_cell.length_a   1.000
_cell.length_b   1.000
_cell.length_c   1.000
_cell.angle_alpha   90.00
_cell.angle_beta   90.00
_cell.angle_gamma   90.00
#
_symmetry.space_group_name_H-M   'P 1'
#
loop_
_entity.id
_entity.type
_entity.pdbx_description
1 polymer ?
#
loop_
_entity_poly.entity_id
_entity_poly.type
_entity_poly.pdbx_seq_one_letter_code
_entity_poly.pdbx_strand_id
1 'polypeptide(L)'
;MVIHSRLLTHLVSNSIISKVQAAYLPGDSTTQQLISLIHNIKTTMSSKNIAHAVFLDVSKAFDAIWHQGLLAKLEQINISGEAFKLFNSYLENREAVTVVDGHKSSPLPLKAGVPQGSSLGPLLFIIFINDLVSNLETTPFLFADDCTLLAKADSTFETTNQLNRDLTKIFSWSLIWKVNFNASKSCEMIFSKSYLISQPLILGLQIIERVHLHKHLGIYIQSNLSWEKQVTSIVKKVNMKLCIINSVKGLSRQCLDVLYKLHVRSSIDYGILVFGPSLNQTQLKTLDNLNYRAAKLVVGAQKYTSCDKIMRELAWEDTSTRLHYLCVTQFYKIIHHMTTPLVRECLPPRLNSVYPTNRTFQHYPLMDNFFMNSYFPYTIKKGTNLTLP
;
A
#
# COMPACT_ATOMS: atom_id res chain seq x y z
N MET A 1 -22.27 13.15 4.59
CA MET A 1 -21.08 13.33 5.50
C MET A 1 -21.37 12.97 6.94
N VAL A 2 -22.49 13.38 7.55
CA VAL A 2 -22.80 13.11 8.98
C VAL A 2 -22.81 11.62 9.33
N ILE A 3 -23.53 10.79 8.55
CA ILE A 3 -23.63 9.33 8.76
C ILE A 3 -22.24 8.67 8.66
N HIS A 4 -21.46 9.03 7.64
CA HIS A 4 -20.09 8.54 7.47
C HIS A 4 -19.23 8.82 8.70
N SER A 5 -19.20 10.07 9.18
CA SER A 5 -18.41 10.43 10.36
C SER A 5 -18.84 9.66 11.62
N ARG A 6 -20.14 9.53 11.84
CA ARG A 6 -20.66 8.77 12.99
C ARG A 6 -20.33 7.28 12.91
N LEU A 7 -20.50 6.68 11.72
CA LEU A 7 -20.13 5.27 11.51
C LEU A 7 -18.62 5.08 11.73
N LEU A 8 -17.78 5.92 11.13
CA LEU A 8 -16.33 5.86 11.28
C LEU A 8 -15.91 6.01 12.75
N THR A 9 -16.50 6.98 13.48
CA THR A 9 -16.24 7.15 14.91
C THR A 9 -16.61 5.89 15.69
N HIS A 10 -17.78 5.29 15.43
CA HIS A 10 -18.20 4.04 16.06
C HIS A 10 -17.20 2.91 15.81
N LEU A 11 -16.76 2.72 14.56
CA LEU A 11 -15.80 1.69 14.18
C LEU A 11 -14.44 1.85 14.86
N VAL A 12 -13.93 3.08 14.90
CA VAL A 12 -12.61 3.40 15.49
C VAL A 12 -12.65 3.36 17.01
N SER A 13 -13.64 4.02 17.64
CA SER A 13 -13.73 4.09 19.10
C SER A 13 -13.97 2.74 19.76
N ASN A 14 -14.64 1.81 19.08
CA ASN A 14 -14.89 0.46 19.58
C ASN A 14 -13.87 -0.58 19.07
N SER A 15 -12.81 -0.14 18.35
CA SER A 15 -11.79 -1.03 17.79
C SER A 15 -12.37 -2.18 16.95
N ILE A 16 -13.43 -1.91 16.21
CA ILE A 16 -14.16 -2.92 15.42
C ILE A 16 -13.34 -3.37 14.22
N ILE A 17 -12.68 -2.42 13.53
CA ILE A 17 -11.89 -2.73 12.33
C ILE A 17 -10.59 -3.42 12.73
N SER A 18 -10.28 -4.49 12.01
CA SER A 18 -9.03 -5.24 12.16
C SER A 18 -7.82 -4.31 12.01
N LYS A 19 -6.83 -4.48 12.89
CA LYS A 19 -5.57 -3.70 12.89
C LYS A 19 -4.76 -3.82 11.59
N VAL A 20 -5.02 -4.86 10.80
CA VAL A 20 -4.31 -5.12 9.54
C VAL A 20 -4.98 -4.47 8.33
N GLN A 21 -6.19 -3.89 8.51
CA GLN A 21 -6.85 -3.09 7.47
C GLN A 21 -6.29 -1.67 7.45
N ALA A 22 -5.74 -1.26 6.30
CA ALA A 22 -5.12 0.05 6.12
C ALA A 22 -5.84 0.94 5.09
N ALA A 23 -7.01 0.52 4.60
CA ALA A 23 -7.77 1.32 3.64
C ALA A 23 -8.91 2.08 4.31
N TYR A 24 -9.19 3.28 3.80
CA TYR A 24 -10.32 4.14 4.19
C TYR A 24 -10.33 4.56 5.67
N LEU A 25 -9.22 4.40 6.38
CA LEU A 25 -9.05 4.83 7.75
C LEU A 25 -8.19 6.10 7.82
N PRO A 26 -8.49 7.04 8.72
CA PRO A 26 -7.68 8.24 8.90
C PRO A 26 -6.24 7.91 9.27
N GLY A 27 -5.29 8.57 8.60
CA GLY A 27 -3.87 8.42 8.88
C GLY A 27 -3.19 7.26 8.15
N ASP A 28 -3.94 6.46 7.38
CA ASP A 28 -3.41 5.35 6.59
C ASP A 28 -3.15 5.68 5.13
N SER A 29 -2.30 4.86 4.51
CA SER A 29 -1.99 4.95 3.09
C SER A 29 -1.44 3.64 2.54
N THR A 30 -1.50 3.48 1.21
CA THR A 30 -0.84 2.39 0.48
C THR A 30 0.65 2.28 0.82
N THR A 31 1.31 3.42 1.02
CA THR A 31 2.74 3.48 1.36
C THR A 31 3.03 2.85 2.73
N GLN A 32 2.19 3.09 3.74
CA GLN A 32 2.36 2.51 5.08
C GLN A 32 2.15 0.99 5.06
N GLN A 33 1.13 0.52 4.36
CA GLN A 33 0.88 -0.90 4.16
C GLN A 33 2.09 -1.57 3.52
N LEU A 34 2.62 -0.98 2.45
CA LEU A 34 3.81 -1.49 1.76
C LEU A 34 5.08 -1.44 2.62
N ILE A 35 5.27 -0.38 3.44
CA ILE A 35 6.40 -0.31 4.38
C ILE A 35 6.33 -1.49 5.35
N SER A 36 5.15 -1.77 5.93
CA SER A 36 4.96 -2.88 6.86
C SER A 36 5.20 -4.23 6.19
N LEU A 37 4.66 -4.46 5.00
CA LEU A 37 4.86 -5.69 4.23
C LEU A 37 6.35 -5.91 3.93
N ILE A 38 7.02 -4.92 3.33
CA ILE A 38 8.44 -5.04 2.94
C ILE A 38 9.35 -5.15 4.16
N HIS A 39 9.04 -4.46 5.27
CA HIS A 39 9.77 -4.62 6.52
C HIS A 39 9.69 -6.06 7.04
N ASN A 40 8.50 -6.64 7.09
CA ASN A 40 8.29 -8.02 7.52
C ASN A 40 9.02 -9.03 6.61
N ILE A 41 8.96 -8.85 5.29
CA ILE A 41 9.70 -9.69 4.33
C ILE A 41 11.21 -9.60 4.59
N LYS A 42 11.77 -8.38 4.68
CA LYS A 42 13.21 -8.19 4.89
C LYS A 42 13.68 -8.72 6.24
N THR A 43 12.93 -8.52 7.30
CA THR A 43 13.21 -9.07 8.63
C THR A 43 13.30 -10.60 8.57
N THR A 44 12.32 -11.25 7.93
CA THR A 44 12.28 -12.69 7.76
C THR A 44 13.48 -13.22 6.98
N MET A 45 13.80 -12.59 5.84
CA MET A 45 14.96 -12.99 5.03
C MET A 45 16.30 -12.79 5.76
N SER A 46 16.43 -11.72 6.55
CA SER A 46 17.67 -11.45 7.33
C SER A 46 17.83 -12.41 8.49
N SER A 47 16.75 -12.97 9.00
CA SER A 47 16.77 -14.06 9.99
C SER A 47 17.00 -15.45 9.36
N LYS A 48 17.36 -15.51 8.07
CA LYS A 48 17.56 -16.74 7.28
C LYS A 48 16.30 -17.60 7.12
N ASN A 49 15.13 -17.04 7.44
CA ASN A 49 13.85 -17.66 7.20
C ASN A 49 13.32 -17.33 5.80
N ILE A 50 12.37 -18.12 5.33
CA ILE A 50 11.71 -17.96 4.04
C ILE A 50 10.48 -17.08 4.24
N ALA A 51 10.38 -16.01 3.46
CA ALA A 51 9.19 -15.19 3.34
C ALA A 51 8.42 -15.63 2.09
N HIS A 52 7.21 -16.14 2.27
CA HIS A 52 6.34 -16.60 1.19
C HIS A 52 5.02 -15.84 1.26
N ALA A 53 4.74 -15.04 0.25
CA ALA A 53 3.52 -14.24 0.17
C ALA A 53 2.56 -14.76 -0.89
N VAL A 54 1.25 -14.64 -0.62
CA VAL A 54 0.20 -14.75 -1.63
C VAL A 54 -0.58 -13.46 -1.69
N PHE A 55 -0.80 -12.96 -2.92
CA PHE A 55 -1.59 -11.77 -3.22
C PHE A 55 -2.92 -12.23 -3.82
N LEU A 56 -4.01 -11.97 -3.12
CA LEU A 56 -5.35 -12.42 -3.51
C LEU A 56 -6.14 -11.28 -4.15
N ASP A 57 -6.76 -11.57 -5.29
CA ASP A 57 -7.64 -10.65 -6.02
C ASP A 57 -9.12 -11.00 -5.74
N VAL A 58 -9.88 -10.03 -5.27
CA VAL A 58 -11.33 -10.16 -5.07
C VAL A 58 -12.07 -9.70 -6.31
N SER A 59 -12.86 -10.58 -6.91
CA SER A 59 -13.63 -10.25 -8.11
C SER A 59 -14.75 -9.27 -7.82
N LYS A 60 -14.74 -8.10 -8.49
CA LYS A 60 -15.81 -7.09 -8.38
C LYS A 60 -16.18 -6.75 -6.93
N ALA A 61 -15.18 -6.52 -6.08
CA ALA A 61 -15.30 -6.42 -4.64
C ALA A 61 -16.49 -5.55 -4.15
N PHE A 62 -16.62 -4.31 -4.66
CA PHE A 62 -17.69 -3.40 -4.27
C PHE A 62 -19.07 -3.79 -4.83
N ASP A 63 -19.11 -4.42 -6.01
CA ASP A 63 -20.35 -4.78 -6.70
C ASP A 63 -20.90 -6.14 -6.23
N ALA A 64 -20.07 -6.94 -5.56
CA ALA A 64 -20.40 -8.29 -5.13
C ALA A 64 -20.87 -8.38 -3.67
N ILE A 65 -20.89 -7.28 -2.91
CA ILE A 65 -21.29 -7.30 -1.50
C ILE A 65 -22.74 -7.78 -1.35
N TRP A 66 -22.92 -8.91 -0.71
CA TRP A 66 -24.24 -9.46 -0.43
C TRP A 66 -24.96 -8.62 0.64
N HIS A 67 -26.08 -7.97 0.28
CA HIS A 67 -26.78 -7.00 1.13
C HIS A 67 -27.20 -7.59 2.48
N GLN A 68 -27.85 -8.77 2.49
CA GLN A 68 -28.26 -9.41 3.75
C GLN A 68 -27.07 -9.80 4.62
N GLY A 69 -25.97 -10.27 4.00
CA GLY A 69 -24.75 -10.56 4.72
C GLY A 69 -24.12 -9.30 5.33
N LEU A 70 -24.13 -8.18 4.62
CA LEU A 70 -23.66 -6.90 5.15
C LEU A 70 -24.56 -6.43 6.31
N LEU A 71 -25.88 -6.54 6.19
CA LEU A 71 -26.81 -6.19 7.26
C LEU A 71 -26.57 -7.04 8.51
N ALA A 72 -26.40 -8.36 8.36
CA ALA A 72 -26.04 -9.24 9.48
C ALA A 72 -24.73 -8.83 10.16
N LYS A 73 -23.71 -8.41 9.40
CA LYS A 73 -22.45 -7.91 9.98
C LYS A 73 -22.62 -6.56 10.67
N LEU A 74 -23.50 -5.70 10.19
CA LEU A 74 -23.83 -4.44 10.87
C LEU A 74 -24.51 -4.68 12.23
N GLU A 75 -25.39 -5.66 12.32
CA GLU A 75 -26.00 -6.08 13.61
C GLU A 75 -24.95 -6.64 14.58
N GLN A 76 -24.02 -7.47 14.09
CA GLN A 76 -22.93 -8.05 14.90
C GLN A 76 -22.01 -6.98 15.52
N ILE A 77 -21.89 -5.82 14.89
CA ILE A 77 -21.11 -4.68 15.44
C ILE A 77 -22.00 -3.66 16.19
N ASN A 78 -23.17 -4.10 16.68
CA ASN A 78 -24.12 -3.31 17.47
C ASN A 78 -24.72 -2.11 16.74
N ILE A 79 -24.88 -2.17 15.42
CA ILE A 79 -25.68 -1.21 14.68
C ILE A 79 -27.12 -1.72 14.66
N SER A 80 -27.99 -1.05 15.41
CA SER A 80 -29.41 -1.44 15.61
C SER A 80 -30.35 -0.25 15.51
N GLY A 81 -31.66 -0.49 15.66
CA GLY A 81 -32.68 0.54 15.71
C GLY A 81 -32.76 1.39 14.44
N GLU A 82 -32.85 2.70 14.57
CA GLU A 82 -32.99 3.61 13.43
C GLU A 82 -31.74 3.63 12.50
N ALA A 83 -30.55 3.42 13.07
CA ALA A 83 -29.35 3.32 12.28
C ALA A 83 -29.37 2.09 11.36
N PHE A 84 -29.82 0.95 11.86
CA PHE A 84 -29.98 -0.26 11.05
C PHE A 84 -31.01 -0.07 9.95
N LYS A 85 -32.19 0.50 10.27
CA LYS A 85 -33.24 0.81 9.30
C LYS A 85 -32.72 1.71 8.16
N LEU A 86 -31.88 2.70 8.51
CA LEU A 86 -31.26 3.58 7.54
C LEU A 86 -30.36 2.80 6.56
N PHE A 87 -29.48 1.90 7.05
CA PHE A 87 -28.62 1.10 6.18
C PHE A 87 -29.43 0.10 5.35
N ASN A 88 -30.47 -0.50 5.92
CA ASN A 88 -31.36 -1.38 5.17
C ASN A 88 -32.02 -0.62 4.00
N SER A 89 -32.64 0.53 4.27
CA SER A 89 -33.23 1.39 3.25
C SER A 89 -32.22 1.89 2.19
N TYR A 90 -30.96 2.12 2.60
CA TYR A 90 -29.88 2.52 1.69
C TYR A 90 -29.51 1.43 0.69
N LEU A 91 -29.68 0.16 1.06
CA LEU A 91 -29.34 -1.01 0.23
C LEU A 91 -30.55 -1.54 -0.55
N GLU A 92 -31.77 -1.33 -0.07
CA GLU A 92 -33.01 -1.82 -0.70
C GLU A 92 -33.41 -1.02 -1.93
N ASN A 93 -34.21 -1.67 -2.78
CA ASN A 93 -34.88 -1.08 -3.94
C ASN A 93 -33.99 -0.28 -4.89
N ARG A 94 -32.70 -0.72 -4.99
CA ARG A 94 -31.76 -0.10 -5.91
C ARG A 94 -31.88 -0.68 -7.30
N GLU A 95 -31.81 0.20 -8.28
CA GLU A 95 -31.85 -0.15 -9.70
C GLU A 95 -30.64 0.48 -10.43
N ALA A 96 -30.21 -0.17 -11.50
CA ALA A 96 -29.21 0.36 -12.41
C ALA A 96 -29.79 0.50 -13.82
N VAL A 97 -29.36 1.57 -14.48
CA VAL A 97 -29.68 1.86 -15.88
C VAL A 97 -28.35 2.11 -16.60
N THR A 98 -28.15 1.45 -17.73
CA THR A 98 -26.99 1.73 -18.61
C THR A 98 -27.36 2.81 -19.61
N VAL A 99 -26.49 3.81 -19.79
CA VAL A 99 -26.67 4.88 -20.77
C VAL A 99 -25.57 4.79 -21.81
N VAL A 100 -25.97 4.64 -23.09
CA VAL A 100 -25.05 4.64 -24.24
C VAL A 100 -25.59 5.62 -25.28
N ASP A 101 -24.81 6.59 -25.67
CA ASP A 101 -25.14 7.64 -26.64
C ASP A 101 -26.49 8.33 -26.34
N GLY A 102 -26.79 8.57 -25.06
CA GLY A 102 -28.01 9.20 -24.60
C GLY A 102 -29.22 8.27 -24.46
N HIS A 103 -29.14 7.04 -24.94
CA HIS A 103 -30.19 6.02 -24.80
C HIS A 103 -30.07 5.26 -23.49
N LYS A 104 -31.18 5.10 -22.76
CA LYS A 104 -31.27 4.40 -21.49
C LYS A 104 -31.78 2.98 -21.69
N SER A 105 -31.15 2.01 -21.04
CA SER A 105 -31.72 0.66 -20.90
C SER A 105 -32.93 0.67 -19.97
N SER A 106 -33.70 -0.43 -19.95
CA SER A 106 -34.65 -0.68 -18.86
C SER A 106 -33.93 -0.77 -17.52
N PRO A 107 -34.52 -0.29 -16.40
CA PRO A 107 -33.98 -0.47 -15.06
C PRO A 107 -33.87 -1.94 -14.70
N LEU A 108 -32.75 -2.32 -14.08
CA LEU A 108 -32.52 -3.66 -13.53
C LEU A 108 -32.24 -3.57 -12.03
N PRO A 109 -32.92 -4.40 -11.20
CA PRO A 109 -32.73 -4.37 -9.76
C PRO A 109 -31.31 -4.82 -9.38
N LEU A 110 -30.67 -4.08 -8.48
CA LEU A 110 -29.39 -4.41 -7.89
C LEU A 110 -29.58 -5.19 -6.59
N LYS A 111 -29.29 -6.50 -6.62
CA LYS A 111 -29.43 -7.39 -5.45
C LYS A 111 -28.14 -7.51 -4.61
N ALA A 112 -27.07 -6.88 -5.05
CA ALA A 112 -25.77 -6.87 -4.40
C ALA A 112 -25.02 -5.56 -4.70
N GLY A 113 -23.94 -5.32 -3.98
CA GLY A 113 -23.04 -4.20 -4.15
C GLY A 113 -23.43 -2.95 -3.40
N VAL A 114 -22.42 -2.12 -3.14
CA VAL A 114 -22.60 -0.77 -2.56
C VAL A 114 -22.36 0.29 -3.62
N PRO A 115 -23.01 1.49 -3.54
CA PRO A 115 -22.85 2.51 -4.54
C PRO A 115 -21.39 2.95 -4.69
N GLN A 116 -20.81 2.75 -5.88
CA GLN A 116 -19.49 3.30 -6.20
C GLN A 116 -19.57 4.82 -6.25
N GLY A 117 -18.55 5.50 -5.67
CA GLY A 117 -18.54 6.96 -5.54
C GLY A 117 -19.33 7.51 -4.35
N SER A 118 -20.01 6.67 -3.57
CA SER A 118 -20.61 7.09 -2.30
C SER A 118 -19.57 7.18 -1.19
N SER A 119 -19.77 8.06 -0.22
CA SER A 119 -18.90 8.16 0.96
C SER A 119 -19.06 6.98 1.93
N LEU A 120 -20.17 6.27 1.91
CA LEU A 120 -20.47 5.12 2.78
C LEU A 120 -19.95 3.80 2.21
N GLY A 121 -19.95 3.64 0.88
CA GLY A 121 -19.55 2.40 0.21
C GLY A 121 -18.23 1.82 0.72
N PRO A 122 -17.14 2.62 0.79
CA PRO A 122 -15.86 2.16 1.33
C PRO A 122 -15.91 1.64 2.77
N LEU A 123 -16.62 2.33 3.67
CA LEU A 123 -16.76 1.88 5.07
C LEU A 123 -17.58 0.60 5.16
N LEU A 124 -18.66 0.48 4.40
CA LEU A 124 -19.48 -0.73 4.35
C LEU A 124 -18.69 -1.91 3.81
N PHE A 125 -17.81 -1.67 2.82
CA PHE A 125 -16.94 -2.70 2.29
C PHE A 125 -15.95 -3.21 3.34
N ILE A 126 -15.22 -2.31 4.04
CA ILE A 126 -14.25 -2.75 5.07
C ILE A 126 -14.93 -3.44 6.26
N ILE A 127 -16.16 -3.07 6.63
CA ILE A 127 -16.96 -3.82 7.61
C ILE A 127 -17.25 -5.22 7.09
N PHE A 128 -17.66 -5.34 5.81
CA PHE A 128 -18.03 -6.61 5.22
C PHE A 128 -16.86 -7.61 5.16
N ILE A 129 -15.65 -7.14 4.84
CA ILE A 129 -14.47 -8.00 4.70
C ILE A 129 -13.68 -8.16 6.01
N ASN A 130 -14.06 -7.48 7.07
CA ASN A 130 -13.28 -7.33 8.29
C ASN A 130 -12.86 -8.66 8.95
N ASP A 131 -13.73 -9.65 8.96
CA ASP A 131 -13.54 -10.96 9.57
C ASP A 131 -12.83 -11.99 8.66
N LEU A 132 -12.55 -11.63 7.40
CA LEU A 132 -11.83 -12.49 6.44
C LEU A 132 -10.49 -13.00 7.02
N VAL A 133 -9.82 -12.15 7.77
CA VAL A 133 -8.48 -12.43 8.31
C VAL A 133 -8.50 -12.99 9.74
N SER A 134 -9.66 -13.35 10.24
CA SER A 134 -9.79 -13.94 11.58
C SER A 134 -9.23 -15.36 11.63
N ASN A 135 -8.44 -15.66 12.67
CA ASN A 135 -7.88 -16.99 12.92
C ASN A 135 -6.95 -17.52 11.82
N LEU A 136 -6.28 -16.65 11.08
CA LEU A 136 -5.22 -17.03 10.14
C LEU A 136 -3.91 -17.32 10.90
N GLU A 137 -3.12 -18.27 10.38
CA GLU A 137 -1.80 -18.60 10.91
C GLU A 137 -0.72 -17.68 10.36
N THR A 138 -0.92 -17.20 9.15
CA THR A 138 -0.01 -16.28 8.46
C THR A 138 -0.27 -14.84 8.87
N THR A 139 0.65 -13.94 8.54
CA THR A 139 0.48 -12.50 8.77
C THR A 139 -0.33 -11.89 7.63
N PRO A 140 -1.57 -11.43 7.85
CA PRO A 140 -2.37 -10.81 6.82
C PRO A 140 -2.09 -9.31 6.71
N PHE A 141 -2.28 -8.77 5.50
CA PHE A 141 -2.25 -7.35 5.16
C PHE A 141 -3.46 -7.04 4.29
N LEU A 142 -4.33 -6.14 4.74
CA LEU A 142 -5.51 -5.73 4.01
C LEU A 142 -5.42 -4.27 3.59
N PHE A 143 -5.68 -4.00 2.31
CA PHE A 143 -5.92 -2.67 1.81
C PHE A 143 -7.16 -2.68 0.92
N ALA A 144 -8.31 -2.42 1.51
CA ALA A 144 -9.63 -2.64 0.92
C ALA A 144 -9.78 -4.11 0.46
N ASP A 145 -9.90 -4.33 -0.83
CA ASP A 145 -10.02 -5.64 -1.48
C ASP A 145 -8.67 -6.34 -1.72
N ASP A 146 -7.57 -5.58 -1.72
CA ASP A 146 -6.22 -6.16 -1.81
C ASP A 146 -5.89 -6.89 -0.51
N CYS A 147 -5.87 -8.23 -0.56
CA CYS A 147 -5.52 -9.11 0.56
C CYS A 147 -4.18 -9.81 0.29
N THR A 148 -3.22 -9.62 1.19
CA THR A 148 -1.92 -10.31 1.13
C THR A 148 -1.73 -11.12 2.39
N LEU A 149 -1.32 -12.39 2.24
CA LEU A 149 -0.91 -13.25 3.35
C LEU A 149 0.59 -13.49 3.28
N LEU A 150 1.29 -13.38 4.38
CA LEU A 150 2.72 -13.60 4.48
C LEU A 150 3.02 -14.71 5.48
N ALA A 151 3.47 -15.86 4.98
CA ALA A 151 4.03 -16.93 5.77
C ALA A 151 5.53 -16.73 6.01
N LYS A 152 5.99 -17.16 7.18
CA LYS A 152 7.38 -17.03 7.64
C LYS A 152 7.80 -18.32 8.34
N ALA A 153 8.72 -19.06 7.76
CA ALA A 153 9.27 -20.29 8.35
C ALA A 153 10.70 -20.56 7.84
N ASP A 154 11.34 -21.58 8.35
CA ASP A 154 12.68 -22.01 7.94
C ASP A 154 12.68 -22.80 6.62
N SER A 155 11.52 -23.30 6.19
CA SER A 155 11.37 -24.12 4.98
C SER A 155 10.23 -23.68 4.08
N THR A 156 10.38 -23.93 2.77
CA THR A 156 9.29 -23.70 1.80
C THR A 156 8.10 -24.65 2.05
N PHE A 157 8.36 -25.84 2.56
CA PHE A 157 7.33 -26.80 2.89
C PHE A 157 6.40 -26.25 3.96
N GLU A 158 6.96 -25.72 5.05
CA GLU A 158 6.15 -25.17 6.15
C GLU A 158 5.38 -23.91 5.74
N THR A 159 6.04 -22.98 5.02
CA THR A 159 5.32 -21.78 4.54
C THR A 159 4.19 -22.13 3.58
N THR A 160 4.37 -23.15 2.73
CA THR A 160 3.32 -23.60 1.81
C THR A 160 2.16 -24.23 2.57
N ASN A 161 2.43 -25.04 3.60
CA ASN A 161 1.40 -25.65 4.42
C ASN A 161 0.58 -24.61 5.18
N GLN A 162 1.23 -23.61 5.82
CA GLN A 162 0.55 -22.50 6.49
C GLN A 162 -0.37 -21.74 5.53
N LEU A 163 0.14 -21.38 4.36
CA LEU A 163 -0.65 -20.68 3.35
C LEU A 163 -1.81 -21.51 2.84
N ASN A 164 -1.63 -22.80 2.55
CA ASN A 164 -2.72 -23.66 2.08
C ASN A 164 -3.81 -23.86 3.15
N ARG A 165 -3.45 -23.97 4.44
CA ARG A 165 -4.44 -24.00 5.53
C ARG A 165 -5.25 -22.69 5.59
N ASP A 166 -4.60 -21.55 5.47
CA ASP A 166 -5.29 -20.27 5.49
C ASP A 166 -6.10 -20.01 4.22
N LEU A 167 -5.61 -20.41 3.04
CA LEU A 167 -6.37 -20.38 1.79
C LEU A 167 -7.65 -21.22 1.85
N THR A 168 -7.60 -22.35 2.55
CA THR A 168 -8.79 -23.17 2.79
C THR A 168 -9.81 -22.46 3.69
N LYS A 169 -9.36 -21.75 4.74
CA LYS A 169 -10.24 -20.93 5.60
C LYS A 169 -10.85 -19.78 4.80
N ILE A 170 -10.05 -19.08 4.00
CA ILE A 170 -10.49 -17.98 3.14
C ILE A 170 -11.50 -18.46 2.10
N PHE A 171 -11.26 -19.61 1.49
CA PHE A 171 -12.20 -20.19 0.54
C PHE A 171 -13.54 -20.56 1.21
N SER A 172 -13.50 -21.16 2.39
CA SER A 172 -14.71 -21.47 3.16
C SER A 172 -15.47 -20.20 3.54
N TRP A 173 -14.77 -19.14 3.97
CA TRP A 173 -15.34 -17.82 4.23
C TRP A 173 -16.00 -17.24 2.97
N SER A 174 -15.35 -17.37 1.84
CA SER A 174 -15.84 -16.85 0.56
C SER A 174 -17.17 -17.49 0.12
N LEU A 175 -17.35 -18.78 0.37
CA LEU A 175 -18.59 -19.49 0.10
C LEU A 175 -19.76 -19.01 0.99
N ILE A 176 -19.48 -18.78 2.28
CA ILE A 176 -20.48 -18.29 3.25
C ILE A 176 -20.93 -16.88 2.87
N TRP A 177 -19.98 -15.98 2.59
CA TRP A 177 -20.28 -14.56 2.35
C TRP A 177 -20.49 -14.21 0.87
N LYS A 178 -20.46 -15.23 -0.02
CA LYS A 178 -20.69 -15.08 -1.47
C LYS A 178 -19.71 -14.12 -2.14
N VAL A 179 -18.45 -14.16 -1.68
CA VAL A 179 -17.34 -13.38 -2.26
C VAL A 179 -16.53 -14.30 -3.17
N ASN A 180 -16.25 -13.85 -4.39
CA ASN A 180 -15.46 -14.63 -5.33
C ASN A 180 -14.02 -14.13 -5.39
N PHE A 181 -13.08 -14.96 -4.99
CA PHE A 181 -11.66 -14.73 -5.25
C PHE A 181 -11.30 -15.21 -6.65
N ASN A 182 -10.45 -14.46 -7.33
CA ASN A 182 -9.98 -14.80 -8.67
C ASN A 182 -8.59 -15.43 -8.61
N ALA A 183 -8.51 -16.75 -8.63
CA ALA A 183 -7.25 -17.45 -8.58
C ALA A 183 -6.33 -17.12 -9.78
N SER A 184 -6.89 -16.85 -10.97
CA SER A 184 -6.09 -16.50 -12.16
C SER A 184 -5.46 -15.10 -12.11
N LYS A 185 -5.94 -14.21 -11.24
CA LYS A 185 -5.35 -12.90 -10.96
C LYS A 185 -4.59 -12.86 -9.65
N SER A 186 -4.84 -13.87 -8.79
CA SER A 186 -4.05 -14.06 -7.58
C SER A 186 -2.70 -14.65 -7.93
N CYS A 187 -1.67 -14.31 -7.17
CA CYS A 187 -0.33 -14.86 -7.41
C CYS A 187 0.43 -15.10 -6.11
N GLU A 188 1.38 -16.02 -6.16
CA GLU A 188 2.30 -16.29 -5.05
C GLU A 188 3.72 -15.81 -5.38
N MET A 189 4.46 -15.41 -4.35
CA MET A 189 5.86 -15.02 -4.48
C MET A 189 6.66 -15.49 -3.29
N ILE A 190 7.74 -16.24 -3.55
CA ILE A 190 8.74 -16.61 -2.55
C ILE A 190 9.88 -15.60 -2.65
N PHE A 191 10.16 -14.92 -1.54
CA PHE A 191 11.24 -13.95 -1.47
C PHE A 191 12.55 -14.64 -1.12
N SER A 192 13.45 -14.70 -2.10
CA SER A 192 14.77 -15.34 -1.99
C SER A 192 15.74 -14.76 -3.01
N LYS A 193 17.03 -14.88 -2.72
CA LYS A 193 18.11 -14.60 -3.69
C LYS A 193 18.37 -15.79 -4.63
N SER A 194 17.91 -16.98 -4.27
CA SER A 194 18.05 -18.22 -5.04
C SER A 194 16.68 -18.78 -5.41
N TYR A 195 16.64 -19.60 -6.44
CA TYR A 195 15.43 -20.34 -6.81
C TYR A 195 15.11 -21.38 -5.76
N LEU A 196 13.88 -21.38 -5.25
CA LEU A 196 13.40 -22.34 -4.28
C LEU A 196 12.21 -23.13 -4.86
N ILE A 197 12.23 -24.45 -4.67
CA ILE A 197 11.13 -25.32 -5.02
C ILE A 197 10.14 -25.36 -3.86
N SER A 198 8.84 -25.28 -4.16
CA SER A 198 7.77 -25.54 -3.19
C SER A 198 6.59 -26.19 -3.90
N GLN A 199 5.71 -26.80 -3.13
CA GLN A 199 4.43 -27.29 -3.64
C GLN A 199 3.53 -26.11 -4.04
N PRO A 200 2.53 -26.32 -4.93
CA PRO A 200 1.63 -25.25 -5.35
C PRO A 200 0.72 -24.78 -4.21
N LEU A 201 0.36 -23.52 -4.23
CA LEU A 201 -0.74 -22.99 -3.43
C LEU A 201 -2.05 -23.20 -4.17
N ILE A 202 -3.10 -23.57 -3.42
CA ILE A 202 -4.40 -23.94 -3.97
C ILE A 202 -5.49 -23.09 -3.33
N LEU A 203 -6.28 -22.40 -4.16
CA LEU A 203 -7.46 -21.66 -3.74
C LEU A 203 -8.72 -22.34 -4.30
N GLY A 204 -9.47 -23.00 -3.44
CA GLY A 204 -10.57 -23.88 -3.87
C GLY A 204 -10.05 -25.06 -4.67
N LEU A 205 -10.32 -25.08 -5.99
CA LEU A 205 -9.85 -26.11 -6.92
C LEU A 205 -8.79 -25.60 -7.90
N GLN A 206 -8.31 -24.39 -7.74
CA GLN A 206 -7.40 -23.74 -8.70
C GLN A 206 -6.04 -23.51 -8.07
N ILE A 207 -5.00 -23.74 -8.87
CA ILE A 207 -3.62 -23.47 -8.49
C ILE A 207 -3.35 -21.97 -8.67
N ILE A 208 -2.71 -21.35 -7.67
CA ILE A 208 -2.25 -19.96 -7.73
C ILE A 208 -0.90 -19.92 -8.46
N GLU A 209 -0.78 -19.02 -9.43
CA GLU A 209 0.44 -18.86 -10.22
C GLU A 209 1.59 -18.30 -9.37
N ARG A 210 2.78 -18.92 -9.50
CA ARG A 210 4.01 -18.37 -8.92
C ARG A 210 4.63 -17.35 -9.85
N VAL A 211 4.95 -16.16 -9.31
CA VAL A 211 5.55 -15.07 -10.05
C VAL A 211 6.83 -14.55 -9.40
N HIS A 212 7.74 -14.00 -10.20
CA HIS A 212 8.94 -13.31 -9.72
C HIS A 212 8.80 -11.79 -9.73
N LEU A 213 7.71 -11.30 -10.28
CA LEU A 213 7.40 -9.87 -10.38
C LEU A 213 5.89 -9.69 -10.20
N HIS A 214 5.49 -8.89 -9.23
CA HIS A 214 4.10 -8.51 -9.00
C HIS A 214 3.97 -7.00 -8.80
N LYS A 215 2.87 -6.42 -9.27
CA LYS A 215 2.54 -5.01 -9.02
C LYS A 215 1.50 -4.94 -7.92
N HIS A 216 1.92 -4.59 -6.71
CA HIS A 216 1.05 -4.48 -5.54
C HIS A 216 0.91 -3.02 -5.10
N LEU A 217 -0.31 -2.54 -4.89
CA LEU A 217 -0.61 -1.15 -4.51
C LEU A 217 0.19 -0.11 -5.33
N GLY A 218 0.30 -0.34 -6.64
CA GLY A 218 0.98 0.57 -7.57
C GLY A 218 2.50 0.47 -7.64
N ILE A 219 3.16 -0.38 -6.82
CA ILE A 219 4.60 -0.60 -6.77
C ILE A 219 4.94 -1.99 -7.34
N TYR A 220 5.96 -2.06 -8.20
CA TYR A 220 6.51 -3.33 -8.69
C TYR A 220 7.44 -3.94 -7.64
N ILE A 221 7.09 -5.12 -7.15
CA ILE A 221 7.86 -5.91 -6.19
C ILE A 221 8.47 -7.09 -6.95
N GLN A 222 9.79 -7.28 -6.82
CA GLN A 222 10.50 -8.43 -7.36
C GLN A 222 10.87 -9.39 -6.22
N SER A 223 10.89 -10.69 -6.48
CA SER A 223 11.17 -11.71 -5.47
C SER A 223 12.54 -11.56 -4.78
N ASN A 224 13.49 -10.90 -5.44
CA ASN A 224 14.80 -10.57 -4.87
C ASN A 224 14.88 -9.15 -4.29
N LEU A 225 13.80 -8.36 -4.32
CA LEU A 225 13.71 -6.96 -3.88
C LEU A 225 14.74 -6.02 -4.54
N SER A 226 15.09 -6.24 -5.82
CA SER A 226 16.11 -5.43 -6.53
C SER A 226 15.62 -4.03 -6.95
N TRP A 227 14.33 -3.79 -7.02
CA TRP A 227 13.67 -2.53 -7.39
C TRP A 227 13.95 -2.02 -8.82
N GLU A 228 14.68 -2.76 -9.64
CA GLU A 228 15.05 -2.34 -11.01
C GLU A 228 13.80 -2.08 -11.87
N LYS A 229 12.82 -2.98 -11.78
CA LYS A 229 11.56 -2.84 -12.54
C LYS A 229 10.76 -1.63 -12.08
N GLN A 230 10.78 -1.32 -10.79
CA GLN A 230 10.11 -0.14 -10.24
C GLN A 230 10.75 1.15 -10.77
N VAL A 231 12.08 1.27 -10.71
CA VAL A 231 12.80 2.43 -11.23
C VAL A 231 12.58 2.58 -12.74
N THR A 232 12.69 1.50 -13.52
CA THR A 232 12.41 1.50 -14.97
C THR A 232 10.97 1.97 -15.27
N SER A 233 9.99 1.54 -14.48
CA SER A 233 8.60 1.98 -14.61
C SER A 233 8.43 3.47 -14.37
N ILE A 234 9.09 4.00 -13.32
CA ILE A 234 9.11 5.45 -13.03
C ILE A 234 9.73 6.21 -14.20
N VAL A 235 10.88 5.77 -14.70
CA VAL A 235 11.56 6.41 -15.86
C VAL A 235 10.63 6.49 -17.06
N LYS A 236 9.97 5.38 -17.41
CA LYS A 236 9.02 5.35 -18.54
C LYS A 236 7.87 6.34 -18.32
N LYS A 237 7.25 6.32 -17.16
CA LYS A 237 6.11 7.17 -16.81
C LYS A 237 6.49 8.66 -16.80
N VAL A 238 7.64 9.00 -16.23
CA VAL A 238 8.13 10.38 -16.15
C VAL A 238 8.54 10.89 -17.54
N ASN A 239 9.18 10.08 -18.37
CA ASN A 239 9.53 10.49 -19.74
C ASN A 239 8.29 10.90 -20.56
N MET A 240 7.19 10.13 -20.48
CA MET A 240 5.93 10.51 -21.13
C MET A 240 5.40 11.86 -20.61
N LYS A 241 5.47 12.10 -19.31
CA LYS A 241 5.04 13.35 -18.68
C LYS A 241 5.94 14.54 -19.07
N LEU A 242 7.24 14.32 -19.20
CA LEU A 242 8.18 15.34 -19.67
C LEU A 242 7.91 15.71 -21.14
N CYS A 243 7.50 14.79 -21.99
CA CYS A 243 7.04 15.10 -23.36
C CYS A 243 5.83 16.05 -23.34
N ILE A 244 4.84 15.78 -22.45
CA ILE A 244 3.66 16.64 -22.30
C ILE A 244 4.07 18.04 -21.80
N ILE A 245 4.94 18.13 -20.79
CA ILE A 245 5.43 19.44 -20.29
C ILE A 245 6.18 20.19 -21.39
N ASN A 246 6.98 19.50 -22.21
CA ASN A 246 7.70 20.09 -23.30
C ASN A 246 6.77 20.63 -24.41
N SER A 247 5.61 20.02 -24.65
CA SER A 247 4.63 20.53 -25.64
C SER A 247 3.98 21.84 -25.20
N VAL A 248 3.97 22.13 -23.90
CA VAL A 248 3.41 23.37 -23.32
C VAL A 248 4.49 24.32 -22.75
N LYS A 249 5.74 24.19 -23.21
CA LYS A 249 6.89 24.99 -22.74
C LYS A 249 6.75 26.51 -22.91
N GLY A 250 5.77 26.97 -23.68
CA GLY A 250 5.44 28.41 -23.82
C GLY A 250 4.68 28.98 -22.62
N LEU A 251 4.25 28.16 -21.66
CA LEU A 251 3.65 28.63 -20.43
C LEU A 251 4.67 29.35 -19.53
N SER A 252 4.17 30.15 -18.57
CA SER A 252 5.03 30.79 -17.59
C SER A 252 5.80 29.77 -16.76
N ARG A 253 6.98 30.17 -16.28
CA ARG A 253 7.82 29.33 -15.39
C ARG A 253 7.04 28.82 -14.17
N GLN A 254 6.18 29.64 -13.57
CA GLN A 254 5.35 29.24 -12.44
C GLN A 254 4.38 28.12 -12.81
N CYS A 255 3.71 28.20 -13.96
CA CYS A 255 2.83 27.12 -14.43
C CYS A 255 3.61 25.83 -14.69
N LEU A 256 4.78 25.92 -15.32
CA LEU A 256 5.62 24.75 -15.57
C LEU A 256 6.13 24.09 -14.27
N ASP A 257 6.49 24.87 -13.26
CA ASP A 257 6.88 24.39 -11.92
C ASP A 257 5.71 23.65 -11.23
N VAL A 258 4.50 24.17 -11.32
CA VAL A 258 3.29 23.50 -10.81
C VAL A 258 3.05 22.18 -11.55
N LEU A 259 3.13 22.17 -12.88
CA LEU A 259 2.97 20.94 -13.68
C LEU A 259 4.03 19.90 -13.33
N TYR A 260 5.27 20.30 -13.12
CA TYR A 260 6.32 19.40 -12.64
C TYR A 260 5.96 18.79 -11.27
N LYS A 261 5.60 19.61 -10.29
CA LYS A 261 5.27 19.14 -8.93
C LYS A 261 4.09 18.16 -8.94
N LEU A 262 3.05 18.49 -9.69
CA LEU A 262 1.83 17.68 -9.77
C LEU A 262 2.03 16.35 -10.55
N HIS A 263 2.78 16.36 -11.63
CA HIS A 263 2.84 15.22 -12.54
C HIS A 263 4.15 14.44 -12.46
N VAL A 264 5.29 15.11 -12.44
CA VAL A 264 6.61 14.46 -12.46
C VAL A 264 7.04 14.07 -11.05
N ARG A 265 7.14 15.06 -10.15
CA ARG A 265 7.59 14.85 -8.77
C ARG A 265 6.69 13.83 -8.06
N SER A 266 5.38 13.97 -8.16
CA SER A 266 4.43 13.01 -7.57
C SER A 266 4.63 11.58 -8.04
N SER A 267 5.10 11.38 -9.27
CA SER A 267 5.38 10.04 -9.82
C SER A 267 6.67 9.43 -9.28
N ILE A 268 7.65 10.26 -8.92
CA ILE A 268 8.90 9.83 -8.30
C ILE A 268 8.67 9.57 -6.80
N ASP A 269 7.94 10.48 -6.14
CA ASP A 269 7.68 10.42 -4.70
C ASP A 269 6.73 9.28 -4.29
N TYR A 270 5.87 8.79 -5.21
CA TYR A 270 4.92 7.72 -4.89
C TYR A 270 5.63 6.44 -4.46
N GLY A 271 5.40 6.05 -3.21
CA GLY A 271 5.98 4.85 -2.62
C GLY A 271 7.51 4.87 -2.45
N ILE A 272 8.18 6.01 -2.66
CA ILE A 272 9.64 6.10 -2.54
C ILE A 272 10.14 5.69 -1.15
N LEU A 273 9.33 5.84 -0.12
CA LEU A 273 9.63 5.39 1.25
C LEU A 273 9.82 3.87 1.36
N VAL A 274 9.19 3.11 0.45
CA VAL A 274 9.25 1.65 0.43
C VAL A 274 10.58 1.15 -0.17
N PHE A 275 10.96 1.70 -1.31
CA PHE A 275 12.11 1.23 -2.11
C PHE A 275 13.32 2.17 -2.07
N GLY A 276 13.10 3.46 -1.84
CA GLY A 276 14.14 4.50 -1.87
C GLY A 276 15.35 4.21 -0.97
N PRO A 277 15.17 3.80 0.30
CA PRO A 277 16.29 3.43 1.16
C PRO A 277 17.17 2.31 0.63
N SER A 278 16.64 1.47 -0.27
CA SER A 278 17.34 0.32 -0.87
C SER A 278 17.96 0.61 -2.24
N LEU A 279 17.75 1.81 -2.78
CA LEU A 279 18.29 2.17 -4.09
C LEU A 279 19.82 2.29 -4.04
N ASN A 280 20.46 1.78 -5.07
CA ASN A 280 21.88 2.00 -5.28
C ASN A 280 22.15 3.38 -5.92
N GLN A 281 23.43 3.79 -5.95
CA GLN A 281 23.84 5.10 -6.47
C GLN A 281 23.44 5.31 -7.94
N THR A 282 23.48 4.26 -8.76
CA THR A 282 23.10 4.34 -10.16
C THR A 282 21.61 4.61 -10.32
N GLN A 283 20.78 3.95 -9.52
CA GLN A 283 19.33 4.14 -9.51
C GLN A 283 18.96 5.56 -9.01
N LEU A 284 19.59 6.04 -7.95
CA LEU A 284 19.41 7.41 -7.44
C LEU A 284 19.78 8.43 -8.51
N LYS A 285 20.96 8.32 -9.13
CA LYS A 285 21.38 9.18 -10.23
C LYS A 285 20.40 9.16 -11.42
N THR A 286 19.80 8.01 -11.69
CA THR A 286 18.77 7.89 -12.74
C THR A 286 17.56 8.74 -12.43
N LEU A 287 17.08 8.73 -11.18
CA LEU A 287 15.96 9.58 -10.74
C LEU A 287 16.34 11.06 -10.73
N ASP A 288 17.55 11.41 -10.29
CA ASP A 288 18.06 12.78 -10.32
C ASP A 288 18.16 13.33 -11.73
N ASN A 289 18.57 12.50 -12.70
CA ASN A 289 18.60 12.90 -14.11
C ASN A 289 17.20 13.23 -14.65
N LEU A 290 16.15 12.56 -14.17
CA LEU A 290 14.77 12.91 -14.53
C LEU A 290 14.37 14.28 -13.97
N ASN A 291 14.70 14.55 -12.69
CA ASN A 291 14.48 15.83 -12.05
C ASN A 291 15.23 16.96 -12.80
N TYR A 292 16.49 16.71 -13.14
CA TYR A 292 17.30 17.67 -13.88
C TYR A 292 16.76 17.98 -15.29
N ARG A 293 16.29 16.95 -16.00
CA ARG A 293 15.65 17.16 -17.32
C ARG A 293 14.37 18.00 -17.19
N ALA A 294 13.56 17.76 -16.15
CA ALA A 294 12.39 18.56 -15.85
C ALA A 294 12.79 20.01 -15.53
N ALA A 295 13.80 20.20 -14.70
CA ALA A 295 14.31 21.51 -14.31
C ALA A 295 14.76 22.35 -15.52
N LYS A 296 15.46 21.73 -16.46
CA LYS A 296 15.82 22.38 -17.75
C LYS A 296 14.61 22.88 -18.53
N LEU A 297 13.55 22.10 -18.60
CA LEU A 297 12.32 22.49 -19.29
C LEU A 297 11.64 23.69 -18.58
N VAL A 298 11.61 23.68 -17.25
CA VAL A 298 10.95 24.73 -16.46
C VAL A 298 11.68 26.08 -16.58
N VAL A 299 13.03 26.07 -16.59
CA VAL A 299 13.84 27.33 -16.70
C VAL A 299 14.11 27.72 -18.15
N GLY A 300 13.82 26.87 -19.12
CA GLY A 300 14.23 27.12 -20.52
C GLY A 300 15.75 27.08 -20.70
N ALA A 301 16.48 26.31 -19.91
CA ALA A 301 17.93 26.33 -19.87
C ALA A 301 18.57 25.72 -21.12
N GLN A 302 19.73 26.27 -21.53
CA GLN A 302 20.52 25.73 -22.63
C GLN A 302 21.14 24.37 -22.27
N LYS A 303 21.54 23.59 -23.30
CA LYS A 303 22.02 22.21 -23.19
C LYS A 303 23.14 22.01 -22.17
N TYR A 304 24.04 22.97 -22.03
CA TYR A 304 25.25 22.86 -21.20
C TYR A 304 25.16 23.61 -19.86
N THR A 305 23.98 24.08 -19.45
CA THR A 305 23.81 24.74 -18.16
C THR A 305 24.04 23.74 -17.01
N SER A 306 24.81 24.14 -15.98
CA SER A 306 25.12 23.33 -14.83
C SER A 306 23.85 22.87 -14.08
N CYS A 307 23.82 21.59 -13.72
CA CYS A 307 22.74 20.98 -12.93
C CYS A 307 22.50 21.73 -11.60
N ASP A 308 23.58 21.93 -10.84
CA ASP A 308 23.53 22.55 -9.52
C ASP A 308 23.03 23.99 -9.57
N LYS A 309 23.38 24.74 -10.64
CA LYS A 309 22.88 26.10 -10.84
C LYS A 309 21.38 26.14 -11.07
N ILE A 310 20.86 25.24 -11.92
CA ILE A 310 19.42 25.17 -12.23
C ILE A 310 18.62 24.69 -11.00
N MET A 311 19.10 23.68 -10.30
CA MET A 311 18.42 23.14 -9.12
C MET A 311 18.37 24.17 -7.98
N ARG A 312 19.45 24.93 -7.76
CA ARG A 312 19.48 26.04 -6.79
C ARG A 312 18.54 27.18 -7.18
N GLU A 313 18.50 27.55 -8.45
CA GLU A 313 17.61 28.60 -8.94
C GLU A 313 16.12 28.24 -8.76
N LEU A 314 15.76 26.96 -8.90
CA LEU A 314 14.41 26.46 -8.67
C LEU A 314 14.12 26.16 -7.19
N ALA A 315 15.13 26.17 -6.33
CA ALA A 315 15.09 25.64 -4.96
C ALA A 315 14.56 24.19 -4.92
N TRP A 316 14.96 23.38 -5.90
CA TRP A 316 14.59 21.96 -5.95
C TRP A 316 15.67 21.11 -5.29
N GLU A 317 15.21 20.13 -4.52
CA GLU A 317 16.04 19.15 -3.84
C GLU A 317 16.39 17.97 -4.76
N ASP A 318 17.55 17.36 -4.56
CA ASP A 318 17.89 16.06 -5.13
C ASP A 318 17.02 14.94 -4.53
N THR A 319 17.04 13.77 -5.16
CA THR A 319 16.24 12.62 -4.74
C THR A 319 16.62 12.13 -3.35
N SER A 320 17.90 12.18 -2.98
CA SER A 320 18.40 11.70 -1.68
C SER A 320 17.93 12.60 -0.53
N THR A 321 18.06 13.92 -0.69
CA THR A 321 17.58 14.92 0.26
C THR A 321 16.07 14.85 0.43
N ARG A 322 15.35 14.73 -0.69
CA ARG A 322 13.89 14.57 -0.68
C ARG A 322 13.46 13.28 0.02
N LEU A 323 14.11 12.16 -0.28
CA LEU A 323 13.85 10.89 0.39
C LEU A 323 14.05 11.00 1.90
N HIS A 324 15.14 11.63 2.32
CA HIS A 324 15.41 11.84 3.74
C HIS A 324 14.29 12.64 4.42
N TYR A 325 13.89 13.77 3.83
CA TYR A 325 12.78 14.59 4.34
C TYR A 325 11.47 13.80 4.47
N LEU A 326 11.11 13.04 3.43
CA LEU A 326 9.91 12.21 3.44
C LEU A 326 9.98 11.09 4.50
N CYS A 327 11.15 10.45 4.65
CA CYS A 327 11.37 9.43 5.67
C CYS A 327 11.17 9.99 7.08
N VAL A 328 11.77 11.13 7.39
CA VAL A 328 11.67 11.78 8.71
C VAL A 328 10.23 12.22 8.98
N THR A 329 9.59 12.84 8.01
CA THR A 329 8.19 13.29 8.14
C THR A 329 7.25 12.11 8.40
N GLN A 330 7.40 11.01 7.68
CA GLN A 330 6.58 9.82 7.89
C GLN A 330 6.90 9.15 9.23
N PHE A 331 8.17 9.10 9.63
CA PHE A 331 8.59 8.55 10.91
C PHE A 331 7.99 9.37 12.07
N TYR A 332 8.00 10.70 11.98
CA TYR A 332 7.33 11.57 12.94
C TYR A 332 5.85 11.20 13.10
N LYS A 333 5.12 11.02 11.99
CA LYS A 333 3.71 10.60 12.03
C LYS A 333 3.51 9.24 12.72
N ILE A 334 4.43 8.30 12.49
CA ILE A 334 4.36 6.96 13.10
C ILE A 334 4.56 7.03 14.61
N ILE A 335 5.57 7.74 15.10
CA ILE A 335 5.87 7.84 16.54
C ILE A 335 4.85 8.66 17.33
N HIS A 336 4.19 9.61 16.67
CA HIS A 336 3.11 10.43 17.28
C HIS A 336 1.71 9.85 17.09
N HIS A 337 1.60 8.57 16.78
CA HIS A 337 0.33 7.85 16.64
C HIS A 337 -0.65 8.43 15.60
N MET A 338 -0.13 9.10 14.59
CA MET A 338 -0.91 9.64 13.45
C MET A 338 -1.13 8.60 12.35
N THR A 339 -0.82 7.31 12.63
CA THR A 339 -0.90 6.20 11.70
C THR A 339 -1.52 4.99 12.38
N THR A 340 -1.93 3.98 11.61
CA THR A 340 -2.49 2.75 12.16
C THR A 340 -1.48 1.92 12.96
N PRO A 341 -1.97 0.95 13.76
CA PRO A 341 -1.12 0.06 14.55
C PRO A 341 -0.13 -0.74 13.69
N LEU A 342 -0.53 -1.21 12.51
CA LEU A 342 0.26 -2.13 11.68
C LEU A 342 1.70 -1.64 11.40
N VAL A 343 1.85 -0.38 11.00
CA VAL A 343 3.18 0.18 10.74
C VAL A 343 3.96 0.49 12.01
N ARG A 344 3.27 0.76 13.13
CA ARG A 344 3.89 1.01 14.44
C ARG A 344 4.48 -0.25 15.06
N GLU A 345 3.88 -1.41 14.81
CA GLU A 345 4.38 -2.72 15.26
C GLU A 345 5.74 -3.06 14.63
N CYS A 346 6.12 -2.40 13.53
CA CYS A 346 7.44 -2.52 12.93
C CYS A 346 8.53 -1.70 13.63
N LEU A 347 8.19 -0.84 14.59
CA LEU A 347 9.19 -0.06 15.34
C LEU A 347 9.99 -0.96 16.30
N PRO A 348 11.29 -0.71 16.47
CA PRO A 348 12.05 -1.39 17.51
C PRO A 348 11.60 -0.92 18.90
N PRO A 349 11.85 -1.69 19.95
CA PRO A 349 11.55 -1.29 21.32
C PRO A 349 12.15 0.07 21.67
N ARG A 350 11.45 0.86 22.48
CA ARG A 350 12.01 2.09 23.03
C ARG A 350 13.14 1.76 24.02
N LEU A 351 14.15 2.63 24.05
CA LEU A 351 15.20 2.53 25.07
C LEU A 351 14.62 2.94 26.42
N ASN A 352 14.63 2.02 27.38
CA ASN A 352 14.41 2.32 28.81
C ASN A 352 15.74 2.83 29.38
N SER A 353 16.10 4.08 29.08
CA SER A 353 17.33 4.68 29.62
C SER A 353 16.98 5.56 30.82
N VAL A 354 17.66 5.31 31.94
CA VAL A 354 17.59 6.15 33.15
C VAL A 354 18.27 7.51 32.90
N TYR A 355 19.11 7.61 31.87
CA TYR A 355 19.83 8.84 31.51
C TYR A 355 19.26 9.42 30.19
N PRO A 356 19.17 10.75 30.07
CA PRO A 356 18.76 11.39 28.82
C PRO A 356 19.78 11.07 27.74
N THR A 357 19.43 10.14 26.86
CA THR A 357 20.19 9.84 25.65
C THR A 357 19.48 10.45 24.46
N ASN A 358 20.24 10.94 23.48
CA ASN A 358 19.69 11.43 22.20
C ASN A 358 19.07 10.29 21.35
N ARG A 359 18.91 9.08 21.91
CA ARG A 359 18.37 7.89 21.23
C ARG A 359 17.08 7.46 21.89
N THR A 360 16.00 7.51 21.15
CA THR A 360 14.67 7.13 21.62
C THR A 360 14.37 5.64 21.42
N PHE A 361 15.05 5.00 20.48
CA PHE A 361 14.79 3.60 20.11
C PHE A 361 16.07 2.76 20.19
N GLN A 362 15.89 1.48 20.52
CA GLN A 362 16.97 0.49 20.38
C GLN A 362 17.38 0.39 18.92
N HIS A 363 18.69 0.19 18.68
CA HIS A 363 19.11 -0.23 17.35
C HIS A 363 18.53 -1.61 17.05
N TYR A 364 18.12 -1.83 15.81
CA TYR A 364 17.89 -3.19 15.36
C TYR A 364 19.17 -4.00 15.62
N PRO A 365 19.06 -5.27 16.08
CA PRO A 365 20.23 -6.13 16.20
C PRO A 365 20.99 -6.14 14.88
N LEU A 366 22.31 -6.34 14.93
CA LEU A 366 23.16 -6.37 13.74
C LEU A 366 22.62 -7.37 12.75
N MET A 367 21.91 -6.86 11.77
CA MET A 367 21.37 -7.58 10.61
C MET A 367 22.20 -7.23 9.38
N ASP A 368 22.02 -7.99 8.31
CA ASP A 368 22.72 -7.76 7.07
C ASP A 368 22.41 -6.37 6.46
N ASN A 369 23.27 -5.90 5.55
CA ASN A 369 23.08 -4.60 4.88
C ASN A 369 21.78 -4.53 4.09
N PHE A 370 21.22 -5.67 3.71
CA PHE A 370 19.96 -5.74 2.99
C PHE A 370 18.79 -5.27 3.86
N PHE A 371 18.75 -5.71 5.14
CA PHE A 371 17.76 -5.24 6.09
C PHE A 371 18.03 -3.80 6.52
N MET A 372 19.28 -3.45 6.81
CA MET A 372 19.67 -2.11 7.27
C MET A 372 19.34 -1.00 6.25
N ASN A 373 19.15 -1.35 4.98
CA ASN A 373 18.66 -0.46 3.93
C ASN A 373 17.13 -0.56 3.74
N SER A 374 16.37 -1.03 4.72
CA SER A 374 14.91 -0.87 4.74
C SER A 374 14.49 0.42 5.43
N TYR A 375 13.19 0.78 5.31
CA TYR A 375 12.68 2.07 5.78
C TYR A 375 13.04 2.40 7.24
N PHE A 376 12.72 1.55 8.19
CA PHE A 376 12.93 1.85 9.62
C PHE A 376 14.40 1.94 9.99
N PRO A 377 15.26 0.95 9.73
CA PRO A 377 16.69 1.06 10.05
C PRO A 377 17.36 2.25 9.35
N TYR A 378 17.05 2.51 8.08
CA TYR A 378 17.56 3.66 7.34
C TYR A 378 17.16 4.98 8.01
N THR A 379 15.89 5.15 8.35
CA THR A 379 15.38 6.38 8.95
C THR A 379 15.92 6.62 10.35
N ILE A 380 15.98 5.58 11.18
CA ILE A 380 16.56 5.67 12.54
C ILE A 380 18.05 6.03 12.46
N LYS A 381 18.81 5.40 11.58
CA LYS A 381 20.24 5.68 11.38
C LYS A 381 20.49 7.12 10.93
N LYS A 382 19.65 7.65 10.03
CA LYS A 382 19.76 9.02 9.51
C LYS A 382 19.17 10.06 10.45
N GLY A 383 18.15 9.70 11.23
CA GLY A 383 17.43 10.59 12.14
C GLY A 383 18.10 10.79 13.50
N THR A 384 19.13 9.99 13.85
CA THR A 384 19.86 10.15 15.13
C THR A 384 20.60 11.49 15.28
N ASN A 385 20.71 12.27 14.19
CA ASN A 385 21.27 13.64 14.21
C ASN A 385 20.20 14.74 14.23
N LEU A 386 18.92 14.37 14.31
CA LEU A 386 17.82 15.33 14.41
C LEU A 386 17.36 15.40 15.86
N THR A 387 17.70 16.50 16.55
CA THR A 387 16.92 16.96 17.69
C THR A 387 15.51 17.28 17.16
N LEU A 388 14.58 16.32 17.36
CA LEU A 388 13.17 16.61 17.14
C LEU A 388 12.76 17.68 18.15
N PRO A 389 12.09 18.76 17.70
CA PRO A 389 11.63 19.81 18.60
C PRO A 389 10.59 19.29 19.59
#